data_2ce03dfe77d322eec3aef4c99fd3de61
#
_entry.id   2ce03dfe77d322eec3aef4c99fd3de61
#
_cell.length_a   1.000
_cell.length_b   1.000
_cell.length_c   1.000
_cell.angle_alpha   90.00
_cell.angle_beta   90.00
_cell.angle_gamma   90.00
#
_symmetry.space_group_name_H-M   'P 1'
#
loop_
_entity.id
_entity.type
_entity.pdbx_description
1 polymer ?
#
loop_
_entity_poly.entity_id
_entity_poly.type
_entity_poly.pdbx_seq_one_letter_code
_entity_poly.pdbx_strand_id
1 'polypeptide(L)'
;MSPIPPEWQEELGGTHITGNSSGQPIISRLSVGPSAFVFDPFEVVGTDRTDGDIETDALLDFSLENPLADDLSNESGDNDVWTHLSRATYGFIAPESRTYVTLGHSGGHDSGVCYKCVQSGEDDACGGYSSNYPADNDTYYWLWDVEDLVAVKEGRMQPHEVRPYDYGRFEIPFDTNSIGGGSYDPESNRLYLTAQAADRDQGQYSNPPIIMVYEVD
;
A
#
# COMPACT_ATOMS: atom_id res chain seq x y z
N MET A 1 8.29 0.90 -6.75
CA MET A 1 9.50 1.40 -6.06
C MET A 1 9.63 2.88 -6.27
N SER A 2 10.28 3.57 -5.34
CA SER A 2 10.54 5.01 -5.39
C SER A 2 11.95 5.31 -4.89
N PRO A 3 12.59 6.40 -5.36
CA PRO A 3 13.86 6.85 -4.81
C PRO A 3 13.68 7.28 -3.34
N ILE A 4 14.71 7.05 -2.55
CA ILE A 4 14.82 7.58 -1.19
C ILE A 4 15.47 8.95 -1.30
N PRO A 5 14.94 10.01 -0.66
CA PRO A 5 15.57 11.32 -0.59
C PRO A 5 17.02 11.21 -0.06
N PRO A 6 17.97 11.98 -0.61
CA PRO A 6 19.39 11.86 -0.26
C PRO A 6 19.68 11.93 1.24
N GLU A 7 18.92 12.71 1.98
CA GLU A 7 19.06 12.90 3.42
C GLU A 7 18.78 11.61 4.23
N TRP A 8 18.01 10.66 3.69
CA TRP A 8 17.65 9.41 4.35
C TRP A 8 18.41 8.19 3.84
N GLN A 9 19.18 8.32 2.72
CA GLN A 9 19.82 7.16 2.09
C GLN A 9 20.88 6.48 2.97
N GLU A 10 21.66 7.26 3.71
CA GLU A 10 22.69 6.72 4.60
C GLU A 10 22.05 5.98 5.78
N GLU A 11 21.03 6.56 6.41
CA GLU A 11 20.37 6.02 7.59
C GLU A 11 19.54 4.77 7.26
N LEU A 12 18.86 4.76 6.12
CA LEU A 12 18.08 3.61 5.65
C LEU A 12 18.93 2.57 4.92
N GLY A 13 20.15 2.92 4.49
CA GLY A 13 21.11 2.00 3.92
C GLY A 13 20.85 1.60 2.48
N GLY A 14 20.25 2.48 1.66
CA GLY A 14 20.04 2.25 0.23
C GLY A 14 19.44 3.45 -0.48
N THR A 15 19.37 3.36 -1.80
CA THR A 15 18.94 4.46 -2.65
C THR A 15 17.46 4.41 -3.04
N HIS A 16 16.81 3.25 -2.88
CA HIS A 16 15.42 3.03 -3.26
C HIS A 16 14.66 2.22 -2.21
N ILE A 17 13.37 2.45 -2.16
CA ILE A 17 12.42 1.69 -1.35
C ILE A 17 11.40 1.03 -2.27
N THR A 18 11.10 -0.23 -2.01
CA THR A 18 10.06 -0.99 -2.71
C THR A 18 9.24 -1.77 -1.71
N GLY A 19 8.03 -2.08 -2.05
CA GLY A 19 7.17 -2.89 -1.22
C GLY A 19 5.84 -3.10 -1.89
N ASN A 20 5.07 -3.96 -1.31
CA ASN A 20 3.72 -4.29 -1.74
C ASN A 20 2.98 -4.89 -0.54
N SER A 21 1.67 -4.95 -0.61
CA SER A 21 0.90 -5.81 0.26
C SER A 21 0.17 -6.86 -0.56
N SER A 22 -0.04 -8.00 0.05
CA SER A 22 -0.67 -9.12 -0.62
C SER A 22 -2.11 -8.80 -1.03
N GLY A 23 -2.39 -8.85 -2.32
CA GLY A 23 -3.76 -8.87 -2.85
C GLY A 23 -4.32 -10.28 -3.01
N GLN A 24 -3.69 -11.27 -2.39
CA GLN A 24 -4.10 -12.67 -2.45
C GLN A 24 -5.39 -12.93 -1.65
N PRO A 25 -6.14 -13.98 -1.98
CA PRO A 25 -7.26 -14.44 -1.16
C PRO A 25 -6.85 -14.66 0.30
N ILE A 26 -7.75 -14.44 1.23
CA ILE A 26 -7.52 -14.54 2.69
C ILE A 26 -6.79 -15.85 3.06
N ILE A 27 -7.22 -16.97 2.48
CA ILE A 27 -6.68 -18.31 2.79
C ILE A 27 -5.23 -18.53 2.35
N SER A 28 -4.72 -17.73 1.43
CA SER A 28 -3.33 -17.84 0.92
C SER A 28 -2.51 -16.59 1.16
N ARG A 29 -3.02 -15.67 1.96
CA ARG A 29 -2.34 -14.41 2.26
C ARG A 29 -1.20 -14.65 3.24
N LEU A 30 -0.04 -14.09 2.92
CA LEU A 30 1.15 -14.15 3.77
C LEU A 30 1.49 -12.80 4.41
N SER A 31 0.92 -11.70 3.88
CA SER A 31 1.13 -10.35 4.38
C SER A 31 -0.20 -9.68 4.72
N VAL A 32 -0.29 -9.06 5.87
CA VAL A 32 -1.46 -8.38 6.43
C VAL A 32 -1.12 -6.98 6.93
N GLY A 33 -0.41 -6.28 6.10
CA GLY A 33 0.03 -4.91 6.20
C GLY A 33 0.86 -4.57 4.96
N PRO A 34 1.24 -3.30 4.76
CA PRO A 34 2.17 -2.93 3.70
C PRO A 34 3.56 -3.47 4.02
N SER A 35 4.33 -3.78 2.98
CA SER A 35 5.75 -4.09 3.12
C SER A 35 6.59 -2.96 2.55
N ALA A 36 7.76 -2.74 3.13
CA ALA A 36 8.76 -1.80 2.63
C ALA A 36 10.14 -2.40 2.79
N PHE A 37 10.88 -2.46 1.69
CA PHE A 37 12.23 -3.00 1.62
C PHE A 37 13.14 -1.97 0.99
N VAL A 38 14.27 -1.69 1.63
CA VAL A 38 15.31 -0.83 1.06
C VAL A 38 16.32 -1.65 0.28
N PHE A 39 16.80 -1.09 -0.83
CA PHE A 39 17.80 -1.73 -1.70
C PHE A 39 18.46 -0.70 -2.62
N ASP A 40 19.55 -1.12 -3.27
CA ASP A 40 20.17 -0.36 -4.36
C ASP A 40 19.96 -1.07 -5.71
N PRO A 41 19.10 -0.53 -6.60
CA PRO A 41 18.87 -1.13 -7.91
C PRO A 41 20.11 -1.11 -8.80
N PHE A 42 21.09 -0.25 -8.55
CA PHE A 42 22.33 -0.18 -9.32
C PHE A 42 23.27 -1.36 -9.06
N GLU A 43 23.08 -2.10 -7.97
CA GLU A 43 23.80 -3.36 -7.75
C GLU A 43 23.41 -4.46 -8.74
N VAL A 44 22.28 -4.32 -9.42
CA VAL A 44 21.76 -5.32 -10.37
C VAL A 44 21.67 -4.82 -11.80
N VAL A 45 21.54 -3.50 -12.02
CA VAL A 45 21.47 -2.92 -13.35
C VAL A 45 22.84 -3.00 -14.03
N GLY A 46 22.87 -3.63 -15.22
CA GLY A 46 24.11 -3.78 -16.03
C GLY A 46 25.05 -4.88 -15.54
N THR A 47 24.61 -5.73 -14.62
CA THR A 47 25.36 -6.92 -14.21
C THR A 47 24.87 -8.14 -14.98
N ASP A 48 25.79 -9.08 -15.33
CA ASP A 48 25.45 -10.39 -15.89
C ASP A 48 24.89 -11.36 -14.80
N ARG A 49 24.23 -10.83 -13.76
CA ARG A 49 23.61 -11.63 -12.72
C ARG A 49 22.46 -12.43 -13.33
N THR A 50 22.69 -13.71 -13.53
CA THR A 50 21.66 -14.65 -14.00
C THR A 50 21.04 -15.43 -12.86
N ASP A 51 21.61 -15.36 -11.67
CA ASP A 51 21.23 -16.10 -10.47
C ASP A 51 21.68 -15.35 -9.21
N GLY A 52 20.80 -15.25 -8.26
CA GLY A 52 21.03 -14.66 -6.96
C GLY A 52 19.93 -13.70 -6.55
N ASP A 53 19.63 -13.74 -5.28
CA ASP A 53 18.70 -12.80 -4.64
C ASP A 53 19.37 -11.43 -4.54
N ILE A 54 18.56 -10.38 -4.65
CA ILE A 54 18.99 -9.01 -4.33
C ILE A 54 18.88 -8.87 -2.81
N GLU A 55 19.95 -8.46 -2.17
CA GLU A 55 19.90 -8.15 -0.75
C GLU A 55 18.99 -6.95 -0.51
N THR A 56 18.06 -7.11 0.41
CA THR A 56 17.10 -6.09 0.81
C THR A 56 16.95 -6.11 2.31
N ASP A 57 16.78 -4.94 2.92
CA ASP A 57 16.44 -4.84 4.34
C ASP A 57 14.96 -4.50 4.49
N ALA A 58 14.26 -5.31 5.28
CA ALA A 58 12.86 -5.08 5.59
C ALA A 58 12.71 -3.94 6.60
N LEU A 59 11.95 -2.92 6.24
CA LEU A 59 11.61 -1.77 7.10
C LEU A 59 10.16 -1.86 7.60
N LEU A 60 9.26 -2.40 6.78
CA LEU A 60 7.90 -2.79 7.15
C LEU A 60 7.66 -4.21 6.64
N ASP A 61 7.15 -5.07 7.50
CA ASP A 61 6.74 -6.43 7.12
C ASP A 61 5.76 -7.00 8.16
N PHE A 62 4.55 -7.31 7.73
CA PHE A 62 3.46 -7.77 8.59
C PHE A 62 3.00 -9.16 8.16
N SER A 63 3.34 -10.16 8.95
CA SER A 63 2.88 -11.54 8.76
C SER A 63 1.52 -11.79 9.42
N LEU A 64 0.96 -12.97 9.18
CA LEU A 64 -0.26 -13.39 9.88
C LEU A 64 -0.07 -13.57 11.39
N GLU A 65 1.17 -13.80 11.85
CA GLU A 65 1.50 -13.89 13.27
C GLU A 65 1.68 -12.51 13.91
N ASN A 66 2.07 -11.53 13.11
CA ASN A 66 2.31 -10.16 13.53
C ASN A 66 1.61 -9.19 12.58
N PRO A 67 0.28 -9.14 12.57
CA PRO A 67 -0.47 -8.29 11.64
C PRO A 67 -0.39 -6.82 12.04
N LEU A 68 -0.68 -5.94 11.08
CA LEU A 68 -0.81 -4.50 11.36
C LEU A 68 -2.00 -4.20 12.27
N ALA A 69 -3.08 -4.97 12.15
CA ALA A 69 -4.24 -4.93 13.02
C ALA A 69 -4.68 -6.35 13.38
N ASP A 70 -5.07 -6.57 14.64
CA ASP A 70 -5.47 -7.89 15.13
C ASP A 70 -6.84 -8.33 14.58
N ASP A 71 -7.79 -7.41 14.44
CA ASP A 71 -9.14 -7.67 13.94
C ASP A 71 -9.24 -7.41 12.44
N LEU A 72 -8.60 -8.25 11.64
CA LEU A 72 -8.57 -8.11 10.18
C LEU A 72 -9.95 -8.24 9.50
N SER A 73 -10.91 -8.84 10.17
CA SER A 73 -12.29 -8.95 9.68
C SER A 73 -13.19 -7.81 10.15
N ASN A 74 -12.66 -6.93 10.99
CA ASN A 74 -13.39 -5.85 11.62
C ASN A 74 -14.73 -6.31 12.27
N GLU A 75 -14.65 -7.41 13.03
CA GLU A 75 -15.79 -7.94 13.77
C GLU A 75 -16.20 -7.02 14.94
N SER A 76 -15.22 -6.27 15.49
CA SER A 76 -15.45 -5.27 16.52
C SER A 76 -16.20 -4.03 16.02
N GLY A 77 -16.03 -3.69 14.75
CA GLY A 77 -16.47 -2.43 14.17
C GLY A 77 -15.54 -1.23 14.47
N ASP A 78 -14.38 -1.47 15.09
CA ASP A 78 -13.45 -0.43 15.53
C ASP A 78 -12.12 -0.43 14.76
N ASN A 79 -11.93 -1.35 13.81
CA ASN A 79 -10.70 -1.42 13.02
C ASN A 79 -10.82 -0.59 11.75
N ASP A 80 -10.19 0.56 11.77
CA ASP A 80 -10.08 1.49 10.65
C ASP A 80 -8.65 1.57 10.05
N VAL A 81 -7.69 0.83 10.60
CA VAL A 81 -6.31 0.88 10.12
C VAL A 81 -6.02 -0.09 8.97
N TRP A 82 -6.42 -1.36 9.09
CA TRP A 82 -6.14 -2.39 8.09
C TRP A 82 -7.06 -3.58 8.23
N THR A 83 -7.73 -3.95 7.14
CA THR A 83 -8.58 -5.13 7.08
C THR A 83 -8.05 -6.15 6.06
N HIS A 84 -8.72 -7.28 5.92
CA HIS A 84 -8.45 -8.22 4.84
C HIS A 84 -8.68 -7.66 3.43
N LEU A 85 -9.35 -6.53 3.29
CA LEU A 85 -9.58 -5.84 2.02
C LEU A 85 -8.56 -4.74 1.73
N SER A 86 -7.72 -4.42 2.71
CA SER A 86 -6.70 -3.38 2.54
C SER A 86 -5.56 -3.83 1.64
N ARG A 87 -5.06 -2.90 0.85
CA ARG A 87 -3.93 -3.11 -0.05
C ARG A 87 -3.18 -1.82 -0.28
N ALA A 88 -1.88 -1.81 0.03
CA ALA A 88 -0.98 -0.74 -0.39
C ALA A 88 -0.39 -1.10 -1.76
N THR A 89 -0.40 -0.18 -2.70
CA THR A 89 0.05 -0.40 -4.08
C THR A 89 1.21 0.48 -4.48
N TYR A 90 1.44 1.57 -3.76
CA TYR A 90 2.55 2.47 -3.98
C TYR A 90 3.00 3.10 -2.66
N GLY A 91 4.29 3.41 -2.55
CA GLY A 91 4.83 4.15 -1.42
C GLY A 91 6.05 4.97 -1.83
N PHE A 92 6.24 6.12 -1.18
CA PHE A 92 7.38 7.03 -1.36
C PHE A 92 7.62 7.81 -0.08
N ILE A 93 8.85 8.30 0.11
CA ILE A 93 9.15 9.27 1.16
C ILE A 93 8.84 10.66 0.61
N ALA A 94 7.97 11.40 1.30
CA ALA A 94 7.64 12.76 0.91
C ALA A 94 8.87 13.67 1.07
N PRO A 95 9.14 14.56 0.08
CA PRO A 95 10.32 15.38 0.10
C PRO A 95 10.35 16.33 1.31
N GLU A 96 11.56 16.63 1.79
CA GLU A 96 11.79 17.55 2.92
C GLU A 96 10.96 17.21 4.18
N SER A 97 10.60 15.92 4.33
CA SER A 97 9.77 15.45 5.44
C SER A 97 10.32 14.17 6.08
N ARG A 98 9.71 13.78 7.19
CA ARG A 98 9.92 12.51 7.88
C ARG A 98 8.82 11.49 7.56
N THR A 99 8.10 11.67 6.48
CA THR A 99 6.93 10.86 6.18
C THR A 99 7.19 9.89 5.03
N TYR A 100 7.13 8.59 5.32
CA TYR A 100 6.92 7.58 4.30
C TYR A 100 5.42 7.42 4.08
N VAL A 101 4.97 7.67 2.87
CA VAL A 101 3.56 7.60 2.47
C VAL A 101 3.32 6.27 1.77
N THR A 102 2.30 5.53 2.16
CA THR A 102 1.78 4.40 1.38
C THR A 102 0.35 4.68 0.95
N LEU A 103 0.04 4.39 -0.31
CA LEU A 103 -1.23 4.65 -0.96
C LEU A 103 -1.80 3.37 -1.54
N GLY A 104 -3.11 3.25 -1.53
CA GLY A 104 -3.80 2.11 -2.10
C GLY A 104 -5.31 2.18 -1.90
N HIS A 105 -5.89 1.09 -1.46
CA HIS A 105 -7.31 1.03 -1.11
C HIS A 105 -7.54 0.19 0.15
N SER A 106 -8.66 0.43 0.79
CA SER A 106 -9.11 -0.31 1.96
C SER A 106 -10.64 -0.37 1.99
N GLY A 107 -11.18 -1.33 2.71
CA GLY A 107 -12.62 -1.50 2.86
C GLY A 107 -12.98 -2.40 4.03
N GLY A 108 -14.28 -2.58 4.26
CA GLY A 108 -14.77 -3.37 5.39
C GLY A 108 -14.69 -2.62 6.72
N HIS A 109 -14.43 -1.31 6.70
CA HIS A 109 -14.32 -0.50 7.92
C HIS A 109 -15.68 -0.25 8.57
N ASP A 110 -16.72 -0.07 7.76
CA ASP A 110 -18.09 0.16 8.23
C ASP A 110 -18.92 -1.13 8.25
N SER A 111 -18.70 -2.04 7.29
CA SER A 111 -19.51 -3.25 7.09
C SER A 111 -18.87 -4.54 7.62
N GLY A 112 -17.61 -4.49 8.01
CA GLY A 112 -16.81 -5.67 8.30
C GLY A 112 -16.42 -6.46 7.05
N VAL A 113 -15.59 -7.49 7.24
CA VAL A 113 -15.14 -8.39 6.18
C VAL A 113 -15.62 -9.79 6.48
N CYS A 114 -16.33 -10.37 5.52
CA CYS A 114 -16.88 -11.69 5.64
C CYS A 114 -16.29 -12.64 4.59
N TYR A 115 -15.81 -13.80 5.04
CA TYR A 115 -15.27 -14.83 4.16
C TYR A 115 -16.38 -15.75 3.66
N LYS A 116 -16.57 -15.80 2.33
CA LYS A 116 -17.59 -16.62 1.66
C LYS A 116 -19.03 -16.37 2.09
N CYS A 117 -19.35 -15.22 2.60
CA CYS A 117 -20.73 -14.85 2.83
C CYS A 117 -21.30 -14.01 1.69
N VAL A 118 -22.61 -14.06 1.55
CA VAL A 118 -23.37 -13.16 0.69
C VAL A 118 -23.90 -12.08 1.62
N GLN A 119 -23.51 -10.84 1.39
CA GLN A 119 -24.12 -9.73 2.06
C GLN A 119 -25.50 -9.51 1.45
N SER A 120 -26.53 -9.53 2.27
CA SER A 120 -27.90 -9.25 1.85
C SER A 120 -28.10 -7.73 1.75
N GLY A 121 -28.14 -7.22 0.55
CA GLY A 121 -28.43 -5.81 0.24
C GLY A 121 -28.71 -5.61 -1.22
N GLU A 122 -29.18 -4.43 -1.60
CA GLU A 122 -29.49 -4.09 -3.00
C GLU A 122 -28.23 -4.10 -3.91
N ASP A 123 -27.07 -3.98 -3.30
CA ASP A 123 -25.78 -4.11 -3.96
C ASP A 123 -25.19 -5.46 -3.59
N ASP A 124 -25.53 -6.47 -4.34
CA ASP A 124 -24.90 -7.80 -4.21
C ASP A 124 -23.40 -7.67 -4.32
N ALA A 125 -22.71 -7.72 -3.19
CA ALA A 125 -21.28 -7.86 -3.18
C ALA A 125 -20.92 -9.09 -4.01
N CYS A 126 -20.07 -8.93 -4.99
CA CYS A 126 -19.63 -10.00 -5.87
C CYS A 126 -19.27 -11.22 -5.04
N GLY A 127 -20.02 -12.30 -5.16
CA GLY A 127 -19.75 -13.54 -4.45
C GLY A 127 -18.30 -13.94 -4.64
N GLY A 128 -17.55 -14.01 -3.56
CA GLY A 128 -16.12 -14.23 -3.58
C GLY A 128 -15.60 -14.72 -2.25
N TYR A 129 -14.28 -14.74 -2.13
CA TYR A 129 -13.60 -15.20 -0.92
C TYR A 129 -13.64 -14.17 0.22
N SER A 130 -13.89 -12.93 -0.10
CA SER A 130 -14.25 -11.88 0.84
C SER A 130 -15.30 -11.00 0.18
N SER A 131 -16.35 -10.66 0.90
CA SER A 131 -17.36 -9.74 0.42
C SER A 131 -17.52 -8.61 1.41
N ASN A 132 -17.67 -7.42 0.87
CA ASN A 132 -17.98 -6.20 1.58
C ASN A 132 -19.04 -5.46 0.80
N TYR A 133 -19.64 -4.45 1.40
CA TYR A 133 -20.44 -3.51 0.63
C TYR A 133 -19.54 -2.75 -0.34
N PRO A 134 -19.89 -2.65 -1.63
CA PRO A 134 -19.08 -1.89 -2.59
C PRO A 134 -18.87 -0.42 -2.18
N ALA A 135 -19.82 0.16 -1.46
CA ALA A 135 -19.71 1.51 -0.92
C ALA A 135 -18.75 1.64 0.28
N ASP A 136 -18.36 0.53 0.91
CA ASP A 136 -17.36 0.47 1.98
C ASP A 136 -16.03 -0.06 1.43
N ASN A 137 -15.53 0.63 0.42
CA ASN A 137 -14.24 0.33 -0.19
C ASN A 137 -13.71 1.62 -0.83
N ASP A 138 -12.69 2.18 -0.24
CA ASP A 138 -12.20 3.51 -0.53
C ASP A 138 -10.73 3.50 -0.94
N THR A 139 -10.31 4.57 -1.62
CA THR A 139 -8.90 4.91 -1.72
C THR A 139 -8.38 5.32 -0.35
N TYR A 140 -7.20 4.78 0.00
CA TYR A 140 -6.70 4.84 1.36
C TYR A 140 -5.21 5.17 1.42
N TYR A 141 -4.80 5.90 2.48
CA TYR A 141 -3.41 6.23 2.74
C TYR A 141 -2.99 5.78 4.15
N TRP A 142 -1.68 5.56 4.32
CA TRP A 142 -1.04 5.34 5.63
C TRP A 142 0.26 6.14 5.66
N LEU A 143 0.48 6.90 6.72
CA LEU A 143 1.65 7.74 6.94
C LEU A 143 2.51 7.15 8.06
N TRP A 144 3.79 6.96 7.76
CA TRP A 144 4.75 6.32 8.65
C TRP A 144 5.89 7.29 8.96
N ASP A 145 6.40 7.30 10.21
CA ASP A 145 7.57 8.09 10.55
C ASP A 145 8.83 7.39 10.00
N VAL A 146 9.63 8.09 9.22
CA VAL A 146 10.88 7.57 8.67
C VAL A 146 11.88 7.24 9.79
N GLU A 147 11.84 7.93 10.92
CA GLU A 147 12.66 7.63 12.09
C GLU A 147 12.36 6.24 12.69
N ASP A 148 11.11 5.78 12.61
CA ASP A 148 10.76 4.42 13.01
C ASP A 148 11.35 3.38 12.03
N LEU A 149 11.37 3.71 10.73
CA LEU A 149 12.04 2.88 9.71
C LEU A 149 13.56 2.84 9.94
N VAL A 150 14.17 3.95 10.32
CA VAL A 150 15.59 4.00 10.74
C VAL A 150 15.80 3.16 12.00
N ALA A 151 14.89 3.23 12.98
CA ALA A 151 14.97 2.41 14.18
C ALA A 151 14.92 0.90 13.86
N VAL A 152 14.13 0.51 12.85
CA VAL A 152 14.13 -0.88 12.35
C VAL A 152 15.47 -1.23 11.71
N LYS A 153 15.99 -0.37 10.83
CA LYS A 153 17.29 -0.58 10.17
C LYS A 153 18.43 -0.76 11.17
N GLU A 154 18.40 -0.02 12.26
CA GLU A 154 19.37 -0.11 13.35
C GLU A 154 19.13 -1.30 14.31
N GLY A 155 18.06 -2.07 14.13
CA GLY A 155 17.70 -3.20 14.98
C GLY A 155 17.13 -2.81 16.37
N ARG A 156 16.70 -1.57 16.53
CA ARG A 156 16.03 -1.06 17.75
C ARG A 156 14.53 -1.36 17.79
N MET A 157 13.95 -1.66 16.61
CA MET A 157 12.54 -1.98 16.40
C MET A 157 12.41 -3.14 15.41
N GLN A 158 11.34 -3.92 15.49
CA GLN A 158 11.06 -4.93 14.47
C GLN A 158 10.18 -4.34 13.36
N PRO A 159 10.26 -4.82 12.11
CA PRO A 159 9.46 -4.29 10.99
C PRO A 159 7.95 -4.31 11.23
N HIS A 160 7.45 -5.27 11.99
CA HIS A 160 6.04 -5.42 12.34
C HIS A 160 5.60 -4.58 13.55
N GLU A 161 6.51 -3.92 14.25
CA GLU A 161 6.19 -3.05 15.39
C GLU A 161 5.90 -1.61 14.97
N VAL A 162 6.35 -1.21 13.77
CA VAL A 162 6.06 0.13 13.23
C VAL A 162 4.56 0.32 13.05
N ARG A 163 4.08 1.49 13.39
CA ARG A 163 2.65 1.85 13.25
C ARG A 163 2.51 3.14 12.45
N PRO A 164 1.49 3.24 11.58
CA PRO A 164 1.21 4.52 10.94
C PRO A 164 0.78 5.53 12.00
N TYR A 165 1.27 6.75 11.90
CA TYR A 165 0.88 7.82 12.81
C TYR A 165 -0.39 8.54 12.34
N ASP A 166 -0.75 8.35 11.07
CA ASP A 166 -1.99 8.81 10.49
C ASP A 166 -2.38 7.90 9.31
N TYR A 167 -3.66 7.74 9.07
CA TYR A 167 -4.22 6.93 7.99
C TYR A 167 -5.67 7.33 7.73
N GLY A 168 -6.18 7.04 6.56
CA GLY A 168 -7.56 7.35 6.25
C GLY A 168 -7.89 7.31 4.77
N ARG A 169 -9.12 7.73 4.50
CA ARG A 169 -9.66 7.84 3.15
C ARG A 169 -9.14 9.10 2.47
N PHE A 170 -8.91 9.03 1.17
CA PHE A 170 -8.69 10.21 0.34
C PHE A 170 -9.56 10.12 -0.92
N GLU A 171 -9.95 11.26 -1.46
CA GLU A 171 -10.82 11.32 -2.61
C GLU A 171 -10.03 11.39 -3.91
N ILE A 172 -10.52 10.70 -4.93
CA ILE A 172 -10.06 10.83 -6.32
C ILE A 172 -11.25 11.24 -7.19
N PRO A 173 -11.02 11.98 -8.31
CA PRO A 173 -12.10 12.52 -9.12
C PRO A 173 -12.74 11.50 -10.09
N PHE A 174 -12.69 10.21 -9.76
CA PHE A 174 -13.20 9.12 -10.60
C PHE A 174 -14.00 8.12 -9.77
N ASP A 175 -15.00 7.51 -10.40
CA ASP A 175 -15.81 6.45 -9.80
C ASP A 175 -15.05 5.11 -9.84
N THR A 176 -13.97 5.07 -9.08
CA THR A 176 -13.16 3.87 -8.81
C THR A 176 -12.43 4.07 -7.49
N ASN A 177 -12.24 3.01 -6.74
CA ASN A 177 -11.46 2.98 -5.50
C ASN A 177 -10.13 2.22 -5.66
N SER A 178 -9.78 1.84 -6.87
CA SER A 178 -8.61 1.01 -7.12
C SER A 178 -7.43 1.82 -7.62
N ILE A 179 -6.44 2.01 -6.75
CA ILE A 179 -5.13 2.56 -7.11
C ILE A 179 -4.23 1.43 -7.59
N GLY A 180 -3.72 1.55 -8.82
CA GLY A 180 -2.90 0.52 -9.46
C GLY A 180 -1.40 0.64 -9.20
N GLY A 181 -0.96 1.78 -8.74
CA GLY A 181 0.43 2.11 -8.48
C GLY A 181 0.72 3.58 -8.76
N GLY A 182 1.95 4.00 -8.54
CA GLY A 182 2.34 5.38 -8.73
C GLY A 182 3.82 5.57 -9.06
N SER A 183 4.19 6.81 -9.26
CA SER A 183 5.57 7.27 -9.37
C SER A 183 5.66 8.68 -8.81
N TYR A 184 6.62 8.92 -7.95
CA TYR A 184 6.95 10.26 -7.50
C TYR A 184 8.20 10.75 -8.23
N ASP A 185 8.12 11.96 -8.78
CA ASP A 185 9.22 12.65 -9.45
C ASP A 185 9.73 13.79 -8.55
N PRO A 186 10.91 13.65 -7.93
CA PRO A 186 11.45 14.66 -7.03
C PRO A 186 11.93 15.92 -7.75
N GLU A 187 12.21 15.86 -9.08
CA GLU A 187 12.64 17.06 -9.82
C GLU A 187 11.50 18.03 -10.08
N SER A 188 10.30 17.50 -10.38
CA SER A 188 9.11 18.32 -10.64
C SER A 188 8.16 18.40 -9.44
N ASN A 189 8.47 17.72 -8.33
CA ASN A 189 7.63 17.59 -7.14
C ASN A 189 6.22 17.07 -7.45
N ARG A 190 6.14 16.08 -8.35
CA ARG A 190 4.87 15.53 -8.81
C ARG A 190 4.70 14.06 -8.46
N LEU A 191 3.53 13.77 -7.93
CA LEU A 191 3.05 12.41 -7.70
C LEU A 191 2.11 12.00 -8.83
N TYR A 192 2.45 10.92 -9.51
CA TYR A 192 1.62 10.26 -10.51
C TYR A 192 0.96 9.04 -9.88
N LEU A 193 -0.37 8.97 -9.90
CA LEU A 193 -1.13 7.83 -9.41
C LEU A 193 -2.01 7.26 -10.52
N THR A 194 -2.07 5.95 -10.60
CA THR A 194 -2.92 5.25 -11.57
C THR A 194 -4.26 4.89 -10.94
N ALA A 195 -5.35 5.52 -11.40
CA ALA A 195 -6.71 5.08 -11.11
C ALA A 195 -7.08 3.95 -12.08
N GLN A 196 -7.25 2.72 -11.57
CA GLN A 196 -7.57 1.56 -12.42
C GLN A 196 -9.03 1.59 -12.86
N ALA A 197 -9.28 1.15 -14.09
CA ALA A 197 -10.62 1.07 -14.68
C ALA A 197 -11.43 2.37 -14.59
N ALA A 198 -10.77 3.52 -14.59
CA ALA A 198 -11.37 4.84 -14.35
C ALA A 198 -12.00 5.46 -15.58
N ASP A 199 -11.50 5.17 -16.79
CA ASP A 199 -12.11 5.63 -18.04
C ASP A 199 -13.19 4.63 -18.49
N ARG A 200 -14.45 5.01 -18.32
CA ARG A 200 -15.62 4.19 -18.69
C ARG A 200 -16.26 4.61 -20.01
N ASP A 201 -15.69 5.60 -20.69
CA ASP A 201 -16.27 6.17 -21.93
C ASP A 201 -15.82 5.44 -23.21
N GLN A 202 -14.81 4.57 -23.11
CA GLN A 202 -14.22 3.87 -24.25
C GLN A 202 -15.05 2.70 -24.78
N GLY A 203 -16.02 2.21 -24.01
CA GLY A 203 -16.93 1.13 -24.41
C GLY A 203 -17.21 0.11 -23.29
N GLN A 204 -18.18 -0.74 -23.52
CA GLN A 204 -18.71 -1.67 -22.51
C GLN A 204 -17.65 -2.60 -21.87
N TYR A 205 -16.58 -2.91 -22.60
CA TYR A 205 -15.55 -3.87 -22.16
C TYR A 205 -14.15 -3.24 -22.10
N SER A 206 -14.06 -1.91 -22.18
CA SER A 206 -12.81 -1.19 -22.21
C SER A 206 -12.82 -0.10 -21.14
N ASN A 207 -12.20 -0.38 -20.02
CA ASN A 207 -12.05 0.55 -18.89
C ASN A 207 -10.55 0.79 -18.64
N PRO A 208 -9.88 1.59 -19.50
CA PRO A 208 -8.46 1.87 -19.30
C PRO A 208 -8.21 2.67 -18.03
N PRO A 209 -6.98 2.59 -17.49
CA PRO A 209 -6.61 3.40 -16.34
C PRO A 209 -6.44 4.87 -16.73
N ILE A 210 -6.61 5.74 -15.75
CA ILE A 210 -6.27 7.17 -15.87
C ILE A 210 -5.08 7.45 -14.93
N ILE A 211 -4.13 8.25 -15.40
CA ILE A 211 -3.03 8.74 -14.59
C ILE A 211 -3.42 10.12 -14.04
N MET A 212 -3.54 10.22 -12.73
CA MET A 212 -3.71 11.45 -11.99
C MET A 212 -2.35 12.05 -11.66
N VAL A 213 -2.24 13.38 -11.70
CA VAL A 213 -1.01 14.10 -11.36
C VAL A 213 -1.30 15.08 -10.23
N TYR A 214 -0.58 14.93 -9.14
CA TYR A 214 -0.66 15.82 -7.98
C TYR A 214 0.65 16.58 -7.82
N GLU A 215 0.59 17.82 -7.37
CA GLU A 215 1.73 18.53 -6.80
C GLU A 215 1.82 18.19 -5.32
N VAL A 216 3.02 17.92 -4.84
CA VAL A 216 3.28 17.61 -3.42
C VAL A 216 3.94 18.86 -2.82
N ASP A 217 3.22 19.55 -1.93
CA ASP A 217 3.67 20.78 -1.26
C ASP A 217 4.26 20.48 0.14
#